data_383f436797229fe4d384d766f3ab78d4
#
_entry.id   383f436797229fe4d384d766f3ab78d4
#
_cell.length_a   1.000
_cell.length_b   1.000
_cell.length_c   1.000
_cell.angle_alpha   90.00
_cell.angle_beta   90.00
_cell.angle_gamma   90.00
#
_symmetry.space_group_name_H-M   'P 1'
#
loop_
_entity.id
_entity.type
_entity.pdbx_description
1 polymer ?
#
loop_
_entity_poly.entity_id
_entity_poly.type
_entity_poly.pdbx_seq_one_letter_code
_entity_poly.pdbx_strand_id
1 'polypeptide(L)'
;MLLSLDIEEKSIGSKFLFKGLSLTINEGEKVAAIGRNGVGKTTLFNMISGADTDYEGTIEVKKGIRVIVTAQEHFGTDHLSAIEYVLQDAPNYLELHHIVEEYPALMGSDMQKITIYSDALTEYGEREYYDIEERIIEALKGFEIGEEQAHLPLSSLSGGQKRFVELVRVRFAEADLVLLDEPTNHMDYFGKELFQKWIRENDTQAIFVITHDRDVLKEMNKIVELKDKKVKVFPGNYDAFLRQNSTTTLTQVSTYEESLKTLEKLRKQILVAGAKKAGSPGAKTLEERLIREHTALKSKLDKPSLWIDQESMAEMKDKTVTSYHKYKDRNINISQKELNEYTHTLLSVSQLSVGYGTPLFQSATFSLKHGERLFIKGRNGAGKSTLINAVLSHVGDQETTATVFSGEIKPSEKLRVGIYEQEIPKKYLDMLLGDAVRDVYADNRLPLTEENMNKLLAGYLFDPMNDRKLPVSSLSGGQKARFQLIKMFCSSPNLLILDEPTNHLDLPSIEELEKSLLTFEGAIVYVSHDSYFVAKMDGETLLIAA
;
A
#
# COMPACT_ATOMS: atom_id res chain seq x y z
N MET A 1 5.85 -1.73 -28.09
CA MET A 1 4.61 -2.02 -27.33
C MET A 1 4.67 -3.47 -26.89
N LEU A 2 4.67 -3.71 -25.60
CA LEU A 2 4.63 -5.05 -25.00
C LEU A 2 3.22 -5.49 -24.65
N LEU A 3 2.44 -4.56 -24.09
CA LEU A 3 1.09 -4.80 -23.59
C LEU A 3 0.17 -3.67 -24.02
N SER A 4 -1.03 -4.01 -24.48
CA SER A 4 -2.15 -3.08 -24.69
C SER A 4 -3.38 -3.60 -23.98
N LEU A 5 -4.00 -2.77 -23.17
CA LEU A 5 -5.24 -3.03 -22.45
C LEU A 5 -6.31 -2.10 -22.98
N ASP A 6 -7.46 -2.64 -23.36
CA ASP A 6 -8.67 -1.88 -23.64
C ASP A 6 -9.86 -2.60 -23.01
N ILE A 7 -10.11 -2.27 -21.73
CA ILE A 7 -11.13 -2.92 -20.91
C ILE A 7 -12.34 -2.00 -20.80
N GLU A 8 -13.46 -2.46 -21.34
CA GLU A 8 -14.73 -1.74 -21.26
C GLU A 8 -15.31 -1.79 -19.85
N GLU A 9 -15.33 -3.00 -19.24
CA GLU A 9 -15.88 -3.21 -17.91
C GLU A 9 -15.24 -4.41 -17.18
N LYS A 10 -15.05 -4.27 -15.85
CA LYS A 10 -14.70 -5.36 -14.94
C LYS A 10 -15.55 -5.35 -13.70
N SER A 11 -16.15 -6.52 -13.38
CA SER A 11 -16.92 -6.78 -12.17
C SER A 11 -16.44 -8.06 -11.49
N ILE A 12 -16.65 -8.18 -10.19
CA ILE A 12 -16.46 -9.44 -9.41
C ILE A 12 -17.78 -9.74 -8.71
N GLY A 13 -18.45 -10.81 -9.16
CA GLY A 13 -19.80 -11.13 -8.71
C GLY A 13 -20.74 -9.96 -8.98
N SER A 14 -21.40 -9.43 -7.94
CA SER A 14 -22.28 -8.26 -8.05
C SER A 14 -21.55 -6.92 -7.89
N LYS A 15 -20.27 -6.93 -7.57
CA LYS A 15 -19.48 -5.71 -7.34
C LYS A 15 -18.81 -5.26 -8.62
N PHE A 16 -19.27 -4.11 -9.11
CA PHE A 16 -18.62 -3.40 -10.21
C PHE A 16 -17.31 -2.74 -9.74
N LEU A 17 -16.19 -3.02 -10.39
CA LEU A 17 -14.87 -2.49 -10.03
C LEU A 17 -14.52 -1.24 -10.84
N PHE A 18 -14.36 -1.36 -12.16
CA PHE A 18 -13.99 -0.22 -13.02
C PHE A 18 -14.41 -0.42 -14.47
N LYS A 19 -14.41 0.70 -15.22
CA LYS A 19 -14.68 0.74 -16.65
C LYS A 19 -13.78 1.73 -17.38
N GLY A 20 -13.61 1.49 -18.69
CA GLY A 20 -12.92 2.41 -19.58
C GLY A 20 -11.43 2.50 -19.27
N LEU A 21 -10.76 1.35 -19.05
CA LEU A 21 -9.31 1.28 -18.92
C LEU A 21 -8.68 1.14 -20.31
N SER A 22 -7.97 2.16 -20.75
CA SER A 22 -7.07 2.07 -21.92
C SER A 22 -5.65 2.37 -21.46
N LEU A 23 -4.75 1.39 -21.57
CA LEU A 23 -3.36 1.47 -21.14
C LEU A 23 -2.46 0.73 -22.11
N THR A 24 -1.35 1.37 -22.47
CA THR A 24 -0.27 0.75 -23.26
C THR A 24 1.02 0.80 -22.47
N ILE A 25 1.76 -0.31 -22.45
CA ILE A 25 3.08 -0.43 -21.84
C ILE A 25 4.10 -0.79 -22.92
N ASN A 26 5.19 -0.03 -22.97
CA ASN A 26 6.28 -0.21 -23.92
C ASN A 26 7.50 -0.86 -23.22
N GLU A 27 8.48 -1.28 -24.02
CA GLU A 27 9.76 -1.82 -23.54
C GLU A 27 10.47 -0.77 -22.66
N GLY A 28 11.03 -1.20 -21.53
CA GLY A 28 11.72 -0.33 -20.55
C GLY A 28 10.82 0.68 -19.83
N GLU A 29 9.49 0.68 -20.06
CA GLU A 29 8.59 1.64 -19.44
C GLU A 29 8.28 1.25 -17.98
N LYS A 30 8.34 2.21 -17.08
CA LYS A 30 8.08 2.04 -15.64
C LYS A 30 6.71 2.66 -15.32
N VAL A 31 5.74 1.84 -14.97
CA VAL A 31 4.34 2.22 -14.74
C VAL A 31 3.94 1.90 -13.31
N ALA A 32 3.23 2.79 -12.64
CA ALA A 32 2.63 2.49 -11.34
C ALA A 32 1.11 2.57 -11.37
N ALA A 33 0.45 1.64 -10.66
CA ALA A 33 -0.98 1.72 -10.38
C ALA A 33 -1.21 2.19 -8.94
N ILE A 34 -2.00 3.26 -8.80
CA ILE A 34 -2.43 3.81 -7.52
C ILE A 34 -3.96 3.79 -7.40
N GLY A 35 -4.46 3.87 -6.19
CA GLY A 35 -5.89 3.91 -5.92
C GLY A 35 -6.21 3.33 -4.55
N ARG A 36 -7.43 3.57 -4.06
CA ARG A 36 -7.87 3.08 -2.75
C ARG A 36 -7.82 1.56 -2.66
N ASN A 37 -7.71 1.05 -1.44
CA ASN A 37 -7.78 -0.38 -1.20
C ASN A 37 -9.14 -0.95 -1.64
N GLY A 38 -9.11 -2.11 -2.33
CA GLY A 38 -10.30 -2.78 -2.84
C GLY A 38 -10.91 -2.18 -4.12
N VAL A 39 -10.20 -1.27 -4.82
CA VAL A 39 -10.64 -0.68 -6.10
C VAL A 39 -10.38 -1.58 -7.31
N GLY A 40 -9.60 -2.65 -7.15
CA GLY A 40 -9.32 -3.63 -8.22
C GLY A 40 -7.88 -3.58 -8.78
N LYS A 41 -6.90 -3.03 -8.04
CA LYS A 41 -5.49 -3.00 -8.48
C LYS A 41 -4.92 -4.40 -8.72
N THR A 42 -5.00 -5.29 -7.73
CA THR A 42 -4.56 -6.68 -7.85
C THR A 42 -5.37 -7.47 -8.90
N THR A 43 -6.68 -7.15 -9.03
CA THR A 43 -7.52 -7.73 -10.11
C THR A 43 -6.98 -7.36 -11.49
N LEU A 44 -6.52 -6.12 -11.68
CA LEU A 44 -5.88 -5.70 -12.92
C LEU A 44 -4.62 -6.55 -13.23
N PHE A 45 -3.80 -6.84 -12.23
CA PHE A 45 -2.64 -7.72 -12.42
C PHE A 45 -3.04 -9.15 -12.77
N ASN A 46 -4.08 -9.70 -12.12
CA ASN A 46 -4.61 -11.01 -12.45
C ASN A 46 -5.15 -11.10 -13.88
N MET A 47 -5.74 -10.01 -14.39
CA MET A 47 -6.18 -9.94 -15.78
C MET A 47 -4.99 -9.93 -16.76
N ILE A 48 -3.94 -9.14 -16.45
CA ILE A 48 -2.74 -9.06 -17.30
C ILE A 48 -1.98 -10.39 -17.32
N SER A 49 -1.90 -11.08 -16.18
CA SER A 49 -1.25 -12.39 -16.08
C SER A 49 -2.07 -13.54 -16.67
N GLY A 50 -3.33 -13.29 -17.04
CA GLY A 50 -4.25 -14.33 -17.51
C GLY A 50 -4.87 -15.20 -16.42
N ALA A 51 -4.63 -14.88 -15.15
CA ALA A 51 -5.25 -15.59 -14.01
C ALA A 51 -6.75 -15.24 -13.86
N ASP A 52 -7.17 -14.08 -14.35
CA ASP A 52 -8.57 -13.64 -14.41
C ASP A 52 -8.94 -13.30 -15.85
N THR A 53 -9.84 -14.09 -16.44
CA THR A 53 -10.30 -13.92 -17.83
C THR A 53 -11.74 -13.41 -17.93
N ASP A 54 -12.39 -13.13 -16.80
CA ASP A 54 -13.77 -12.64 -16.73
C ASP A 54 -13.82 -11.11 -16.79
N TYR A 55 -13.72 -10.53 -17.98
CA TYR A 55 -13.81 -9.09 -18.23
C TYR A 55 -14.36 -8.80 -19.64
N GLU A 56 -14.92 -7.60 -19.83
CA GLU A 56 -15.31 -7.10 -21.14
C GLU A 56 -14.19 -6.22 -21.71
N GLY A 57 -13.74 -6.52 -22.93
CA GLY A 57 -12.67 -5.80 -23.60
C GLY A 57 -11.56 -6.71 -24.13
N THR A 58 -10.38 -6.15 -24.37
CA THR A 58 -9.24 -6.86 -24.94
C THR A 58 -7.95 -6.59 -24.16
N ILE A 59 -7.15 -7.64 -24.01
CA ILE A 59 -5.77 -7.57 -23.51
C ILE A 59 -4.88 -8.19 -24.57
N GLU A 60 -4.06 -7.36 -25.20
CA GLU A 60 -3.12 -7.79 -26.21
C GLU A 60 -1.71 -7.79 -25.65
N VAL A 61 -1.12 -8.96 -25.54
CA VAL A 61 0.27 -9.18 -25.15
C VAL A 61 1.08 -9.50 -26.40
N LYS A 62 2.20 -8.80 -26.62
CA LYS A 62 3.10 -9.06 -27.76
C LYS A 62 3.53 -10.54 -27.72
N LYS A 63 3.45 -11.23 -28.87
CA LYS A 63 3.84 -12.64 -28.95
C LYS A 63 5.30 -12.83 -28.60
N GLY A 64 5.57 -13.87 -27.80
CA GLY A 64 6.93 -14.27 -27.43
C GLY A 64 7.53 -13.49 -26.27
N ILE A 65 6.80 -12.57 -25.64
CA ILE A 65 7.27 -11.94 -24.40
C ILE A 65 6.96 -12.78 -23.18
N ARG A 66 7.79 -12.60 -22.17
CA ARG A 66 7.67 -13.25 -20.87
C ARG A 66 7.17 -12.26 -19.83
N VAL A 67 5.98 -12.55 -19.29
CA VAL A 67 5.36 -11.76 -18.22
C VAL A 67 5.55 -12.51 -16.90
N ILE A 68 6.16 -11.86 -15.92
CA ILE A 68 6.36 -12.44 -14.58
C ILE A 68 5.60 -11.61 -13.56
N VAL A 69 4.84 -12.30 -12.72
CA VAL A 69 4.19 -11.71 -11.53
C VAL A 69 5.00 -12.11 -10.31
N THR A 70 5.40 -11.15 -9.49
CA THR A 70 6.06 -11.48 -8.23
C THR A 70 5.03 -11.93 -7.20
N ALA A 71 5.35 -12.98 -6.46
CA ALA A 71 4.49 -13.52 -5.43
C ALA A 71 4.44 -12.57 -4.22
N GLN A 72 3.25 -12.35 -3.65
CA GLN A 72 3.13 -11.68 -2.35
C GLN A 72 3.52 -12.63 -1.20
N GLU A 73 3.17 -13.91 -1.33
CA GLU A 73 3.48 -14.99 -0.41
C GLU A 73 3.93 -16.22 -1.20
N HIS A 74 4.86 -16.98 -0.64
CA HIS A 74 5.51 -18.13 -1.31
C HIS A 74 4.83 -19.47 -0.96
N PHE A 75 3.51 -19.50 -1.03
CA PHE A 75 2.76 -20.72 -0.73
C PHE A 75 3.21 -21.90 -1.61
N GLY A 76 3.58 -22.99 -0.96
CA GLY A 76 4.00 -24.22 -1.63
C GLY A 76 5.46 -24.25 -2.10
N THR A 77 6.19 -23.14 -2.06
CA THR A 77 7.61 -23.04 -2.45
C THR A 77 8.55 -22.68 -1.30
N ASP A 78 8.01 -22.48 -0.10
CA ASP A 78 8.77 -22.10 1.11
C ASP A 78 9.88 -23.09 1.51
N HIS A 79 9.81 -24.33 1.03
CA HIS A 79 10.79 -25.38 1.27
C HIS A 79 12.01 -25.32 0.35
N LEU A 80 11.91 -24.60 -0.78
CA LEU A 80 13.00 -24.42 -1.74
C LEU A 80 14.03 -23.45 -1.21
N SER A 81 15.30 -23.66 -1.55
CA SER A 81 16.33 -22.65 -1.36
C SER A 81 16.11 -21.44 -2.29
N ALA A 82 16.74 -20.31 -1.98
CA ALA A 82 16.64 -19.13 -2.85
C ALA A 82 17.20 -19.43 -4.25
N ILE A 83 18.26 -20.22 -4.37
CA ILE A 83 18.84 -20.63 -5.66
C ILE A 83 17.85 -21.51 -6.43
N GLU A 84 17.34 -22.58 -5.84
CA GLU A 84 16.35 -23.47 -6.49
C GLU A 84 15.11 -22.72 -6.94
N TYR A 85 14.65 -21.76 -6.14
CA TYR A 85 13.49 -20.94 -6.47
C TYR A 85 13.75 -20.05 -7.70
N VAL A 86 14.93 -19.46 -7.80
CA VAL A 86 15.32 -18.64 -8.96
C VAL A 86 15.46 -19.51 -10.22
N LEU A 87 16.06 -20.69 -10.10
CA LEU A 87 16.28 -21.62 -11.21
C LEU A 87 15.01 -22.17 -11.83
N GLN A 88 13.89 -22.23 -11.07
CA GLN A 88 12.60 -22.71 -11.61
C GLN A 88 12.10 -21.89 -12.79
N ASP A 89 12.41 -20.61 -12.83
CA ASP A 89 11.95 -19.71 -13.89
C ASP A 89 13.05 -19.34 -14.90
N ALA A 90 14.28 -19.86 -14.75
CA ALA A 90 15.30 -19.70 -15.77
C ALA A 90 14.87 -20.43 -17.06
N PRO A 91 14.96 -19.80 -18.25
CA PRO A 91 14.42 -20.33 -19.51
C PRO A 91 14.96 -21.72 -19.84
N ASN A 92 14.10 -22.74 -19.91
CA ASN A 92 14.42 -24.13 -20.21
C ASN A 92 15.47 -24.79 -19.27
N TYR A 93 15.87 -24.11 -18.17
CA TYR A 93 16.98 -24.59 -17.34
C TYR A 93 16.77 -26.00 -16.82
N LEU A 94 15.62 -26.30 -16.22
CA LEU A 94 15.34 -27.60 -15.63
C LEU A 94 15.39 -28.74 -16.66
N GLU A 95 14.86 -28.50 -17.87
CA GLU A 95 14.88 -29.48 -18.95
C GLU A 95 16.31 -29.65 -19.50
N LEU A 96 17.00 -28.55 -19.79
CA LEU A 96 18.37 -28.57 -20.31
C LEU A 96 19.34 -29.20 -19.31
N HIS A 97 19.20 -28.86 -18.02
CA HIS A 97 20.04 -29.41 -16.95
C HIS A 97 19.84 -30.94 -16.83
N HIS A 98 18.58 -31.39 -16.83
CA HIS A 98 18.27 -32.81 -16.84
C HIS A 98 18.88 -33.54 -18.05
N ILE A 99 18.78 -32.97 -19.25
CA ILE A 99 19.37 -33.57 -20.45
C ILE A 99 20.90 -33.60 -20.34
N VAL A 100 21.54 -32.52 -19.90
CA VAL A 100 23.01 -32.43 -19.79
C VAL A 100 23.55 -33.41 -18.75
N GLU A 101 22.88 -33.61 -17.63
CA GLU A 101 23.34 -34.49 -16.55
C GLU A 101 23.03 -35.96 -16.80
N GLU A 102 21.85 -36.31 -17.29
CA GLU A 102 21.40 -37.71 -17.35
C GLU A 102 21.64 -38.38 -18.71
N TYR A 103 21.55 -37.64 -19.84
CA TYR A 103 21.68 -38.24 -21.17
C TYR A 103 23.05 -38.88 -21.46
N PRO A 104 24.18 -38.38 -20.95
CA PRO A 104 25.45 -39.06 -21.14
C PRO A 104 25.46 -40.53 -20.72
N ALA A 105 24.72 -40.87 -19.65
CA ALA A 105 24.59 -42.24 -19.17
C ALA A 105 23.53 -43.07 -19.93
N LEU A 106 22.56 -42.39 -20.60
CA LEU A 106 21.35 -43.03 -21.18
C LEU A 106 21.40 -43.12 -22.72
N MET A 107 22.24 -42.33 -23.39
CA MET A 107 22.21 -42.18 -24.86
C MET A 107 22.87 -43.34 -25.61
N GLY A 108 23.92 -43.97 -25.06
CA GLY A 108 24.65 -45.07 -25.73
C GLY A 108 25.01 -44.73 -27.17
N SER A 109 24.47 -45.53 -28.14
CA SER A 109 24.59 -45.27 -29.58
C SER A 109 23.33 -44.77 -30.26
N ASP A 110 22.33 -44.32 -29.46
CA ASP A 110 21.08 -43.74 -29.97
C ASP A 110 21.29 -42.35 -30.56
N MET A 111 21.26 -42.26 -31.89
CA MET A 111 21.53 -41.04 -32.64
C MET A 111 20.52 -39.92 -32.32
N GLN A 112 19.25 -40.25 -31.99
CA GLN A 112 18.26 -39.23 -31.62
C GLN A 112 18.63 -38.57 -30.27
N LYS A 113 18.98 -39.39 -29.29
CA LYS A 113 19.40 -38.91 -27.97
C LYS A 113 20.72 -38.14 -28.04
N ILE A 114 21.67 -38.59 -28.88
CA ILE A 114 22.91 -37.87 -29.10
C ILE A 114 22.66 -36.46 -29.71
N THR A 115 21.71 -36.34 -30.67
CA THR A 115 21.35 -35.05 -31.26
C THR A 115 20.70 -34.15 -30.19
N ILE A 116 19.70 -34.64 -29.43
CA ILE A 116 19.06 -33.88 -28.35
C ILE A 116 20.09 -33.40 -27.31
N TYR A 117 21.03 -34.25 -26.91
CA TYR A 117 22.09 -33.89 -25.99
C TYR A 117 23.04 -32.81 -26.56
N SER A 118 23.41 -32.92 -27.81
CA SER A 118 24.29 -31.93 -28.48
C SER A 118 23.60 -30.57 -28.60
N ASP A 119 22.30 -30.56 -28.95
CA ASP A 119 21.52 -29.32 -29.03
C ASP A 119 21.35 -28.71 -27.64
N ALA A 120 21.04 -29.51 -26.61
CA ALA A 120 20.93 -29.06 -25.23
C ALA A 120 22.25 -28.50 -24.69
N LEU A 121 23.40 -29.14 -24.98
CA LEU A 121 24.70 -28.62 -24.59
C LEU A 121 24.99 -27.26 -25.22
N THR A 122 24.62 -27.10 -26.50
CA THR A 122 24.81 -25.84 -27.21
C THR A 122 23.99 -24.75 -26.57
N GLU A 123 22.67 -24.97 -26.32
CA GLU A 123 21.79 -24.00 -25.67
C GLU A 123 22.23 -23.71 -24.23
N TYR A 124 22.64 -24.75 -23.48
CA TYR A 124 23.15 -24.63 -22.11
C TYR A 124 24.38 -23.72 -22.03
N GLY A 125 25.29 -23.86 -23.00
CA GLY A 125 26.47 -23.01 -23.14
C GLY A 125 26.14 -21.58 -23.56
N GLU A 126 25.26 -21.39 -24.57
CA GLU A 126 24.83 -20.08 -25.03
C GLU A 126 24.14 -19.26 -23.94
N ARG A 127 23.41 -19.93 -23.04
CA ARG A 127 22.76 -19.30 -21.88
C ARG A 127 23.66 -19.13 -20.66
N GLU A 128 24.92 -19.54 -20.74
CA GLU A 128 25.88 -19.48 -19.63
C GLU A 128 25.36 -20.20 -18.37
N TYR A 129 24.76 -21.39 -18.53
CA TYR A 129 24.17 -22.13 -17.42
C TYR A 129 25.18 -22.94 -16.60
N TYR A 130 26.44 -23.07 -17.05
CA TYR A 130 27.46 -23.77 -16.29
C TYR A 130 27.85 -23.09 -14.99
N ASP A 131 27.70 -21.77 -14.90
CA ASP A 131 27.97 -20.94 -13.74
C ASP A 131 26.76 -20.18 -13.19
N ILE A 132 25.55 -20.61 -13.58
CA ILE A 132 24.30 -19.91 -13.24
C ILE A 132 24.09 -19.78 -11.73
N GLU A 133 24.42 -20.80 -10.94
CA GLU A 133 24.28 -20.77 -9.49
C GLU A 133 25.20 -19.72 -8.86
N GLU A 134 26.48 -19.64 -9.32
CA GLU A 134 27.43 -18.63 -8.86
C GLU A 134 26.94 -17.22 -9.20
N ARG A 135 26.39 -17.02 -10.39
CA ARG A 135 25.80 -15.75 -10.83
C ARG A 135 24.55 -15.37 -10.01
N ILE A 136 23.72 -16.34 -9.64
CA ILE A 136 22.59 -16.12 -8.74
C ILE A 136 23.08 -15.71 -7.35
N ILE A 137 24.10 -16.40 -6.80
CA ILE A 137 24.69 -16.08 -5.50
C ILE A 137 25.28 -14.66 -5.53
N GLU A 138 25.98 -14.29 -6.60
CA GLU A 138 26.53 -12.93 -6.74
C GLU A 138 25.41 -11.87 -6.80
N ALA A 139 24.34 -12.14 -7.54
CA ALA A 139 23.18 -11.27 -7.59
C ALA A 139 22.48 -11.13 -6.22
N LEU A 140 22.36 -12.23 -5.46
CA LEU A 140 21.82 -12.23 -4.10
C LEU A 140 22.73 -11.47 -3.12
N LYS A 141 24.05 -11.60 -3.25
CA LYS A 141 25.03 -10.80 -2.47
C LYS A 141 24.86 -9.30 -2.69
N GLY A 142 24.46 -8.87 -3.89
CA GLY A 142 24.11 -7.48 -4.19
C GLY A 142 22.93 -6.95 -3.36
N PHE A 143 22.08 -7.85 -2.84
CA PHE A 143 20.99 -7.56 -1.92
C PHE A 143 21.29 -8.01 -0.47
N GLU A 144 22.56 -8.17 -0.12
CA GLU A 144 23.03 -8.61 1.21
C GLU A 144 22.50 -9.99 1.64
N ILE A 145 22.17 -10.87 0.71
CA ILE A 145 21.87 -12.27 0.98
C ILE A 145 23.16 -13.06 0.74
N GLY A 146 23.79 -13.50 1.81
CA GLY A 146 25.04 -14.24 1.74
C GLY A 146 24.86 -15.66 1.17
N GLU A 147 25.97 -16.27 0.76
CA GLU A 147 25.98 -17.61 0.15
C GLU A 147 25.32 -18.68 1.04
N GLU A 148 25.63 -18.68 2.34
CA GLU A 148 24.99 -19.60 3.29
C GLU A 148 23.45 -19.42 3.30
N GLN A 149 22.98 -18.17 3.26
CA GLN A 149 21.55 -17.87 3.24
C GLN A 149 20.88 -18.25 1.92
N ALA A 150 21.62 -18.15 0.80
CA ALA A 150 21.11 -18.53 -0.52
C ALA A 150 20.76 -20.03 -0.64
N HIS A 151 21.43 -20.86 0.14
CA HIS A 151 21.16 -22.30 0.21
C HIS A 151 20.11 -22.69 1.26
N LEU A 152 19.67 -21.75 2.11
CA LEU A 152 18.61 -22.03 3.08
C LEU A 152 17.22 -21.98 2.44
N PRO A 153 16.22 -22.72 3.00
CA PRO A 153 14.83 -22.62 2.57
C PRO A 153 14.30 -21.20 2.65
N LEU A 154 13.45 -20.79 1.71
CA LEU A 154 12.80 -19.48 1.69
C LEU A 154 12.08 -19.18 3.01
N SER A 155 11.53 -20.19 3.69
CA SER A 155 10.89 -20.04 5.00
C SER A 155 11.80 -19.43 6.07
N SER A 156 13.13 -19.57 5.95
CA SER A 156 14.12 -19.02 6.89
C SER A 156 14.50 -17.57 6.61
N LEU A 157 14.18 -17.05 5.43
CA LEU A 157 14.48 -15.69 5.03
C LEU A 157 13.43 -14.70 5.56
N SER A 158 13.88 -13.47 5.87
CA SER A 158 12.97 -12.38 6.21
C SER A 158 12.08 -11.99 5.03
N GLY A 159 10.94 -11.34 5.29
CA GLY A 159 10.03 -10.87 4.24
C GLY A 159 10.72 -9.96 3.21
N GLY A 160 11.61 -9.07 3.65
CA GLY A 160 12.42 -8.23 2.76
C GLY A 160 13.41 -9.05 1.91
N GLN A 161 14.09 -10.03 2.49
CA GLN A 161 15.00 -10.92 1.75
C GLN A 161 14.25 -11.74 0.70
N LYS A 162 13.07 -12.28 1.03
CA LYS A 162 12.21 -12.98 0.06
C LYS A 162 11.86 -12.09 -1.14
N ARG A 163 11.60 -10.78 -0.92
CA ARG A 163 11.36 -9.83 -2.01
C ARG A 163 12.58 -9.64 -2.90
N PHE A 164 13.79 -9.62 -2.35
CA PHE A 164 15.00 -9.55 -3.15
C PHE A 164 15.25 -10.84 -3.95
N VAL A 165 14.94 -11.99 -3.39
CA VAL A 165 14.98 -13.27 -4.15
C VAL A 165 14.03 -13.19 -5.35
N GLU A 166 12.82 -12.60 -5.20
CA GLU A 166 11.89 -12.35 -6.31
C GLU A 166 12.51 -11.46 -7.40
N LEU A 167 13.23 -10.40 -7.04
CA LEU A 167 13.88 -9.53 -8.04
C LEU A 167 15.00 -10.26 -8.78
N VAL A 168 15.76 -11.09 -8.07
CA VAL A 168 16.78 -11.94 -8.71
C VAL A 168 16.12 -12.96 -9.64
N ARG A 169 15.04 -13.61 -9.21
CA ARG A 169 14.24 -14.52 -10.04
C ARG A 169 13.77 -13.84 -11.34
N VAL A 170 13.20 -12.66 -11.25
CA VAL A 170 12.78 -11.85 -12.41
C VAL A 170 13.92 -11.61 -13.40
N ARG A 171 15.12 -11.29 -12.90
CA ARG A 171 16.31 -11.08 -13.73
C ARG A 171 16.71 -12.35 -14.48
N PHE A 172 16.82 -13.49 -13.77
CA PHE A 172 17.23 -14.78 -14.37
C PHE A 172 16.12 -15.44 -15.21
N ALA A 173 14.87 -15.06 -14.99
CA ALA A 173 13.75 -15.47 -15.82
C ALA A 173 13.68 -14.75 -17.17
N GLU A 174 14.57 -13.79 -17.46
CA GLU A 174 14.56 -13.00 -18.69
C GLU A 174 13.18 -12.38 -18.98
N ALA A 175 12.53 -11.83 -17.95
CA ALA A 175 11.20 -11.25 -18.07
C ALA A 175 11.23 -9.96 -18.91
N ASP A 176 10.30 -9.82 -19.87
CA ASP A 176 10.11 -8.57 -20.64
C ASP A 176 9.21 -7.58 -19.88
N LEU A 177 8.22 -8.10 -19.15
CA LEU A 177 7.29 -7.34 -18.32
C LEU A 177 7.20 -7.94 -16.92
N VAL A 178 7.43 -7.12 -15.92
CA VAL A 178 7.41 -7.48 -14.50
C VAL A 178 6.23 -6.82 -13.82
N LEU A 179 5.38 -7.60 -13.15
CA LEU A 179 4.25 -7.13 -12.37
C LEU A 179 4.58 -7.28 -10.87
N LEU A 180 4.66 -6.15 -10.16
CA LEU A 180 5.05 -6.06 -8.74
C LEU A 180 3.88 -5.55 -7.91
N ASP A 181 3.32 -6.38 -7.02
CA ASP A 181 2.24 -5.96 -6.11
C ASP A 181 2.80 -5.64 -4.72
N GLU A 182 2.77 -4.34 -4.34
CA GLU A 182 3.27 -3.78 -3.07
C GLU A 182 4.67 -4.31 -2.68
N PRO A 183 5.68 -4.18 -3.56
CA PRO A 183 6.99 -4.82 -3.37
C PRO A 183 7.78 -4.27 -2.18
N THR A 184 7.54 -3.03 -1.77
CA THR A 184 8.27 -2.38 -0.66
C THR A 184 7.72 -2.69 0.71
N ASN A 185 6.60 -3.42 0.81
CA ASN A 185 6.08 -3.87 2.09
C ASN A 185 7.10 -4.78 2.80
N HIS A 186 7.34 -4.54 4.08
CA HIS A 186 8.31 -5.24 4.93
C HIS A 186 9.80 -4.98 4.60
N MET A 187 10.11 -4.07 3.64
CA MET A 187 11.48 -3.62 3.42
C MET A 187 11.85 -2.51 4.41
N ASP A 188 13.03 -2.60 5.00
CA ASP A 188 13.59 -1.48 5.76
C ASP A 188 14.11 -0.38 4.81
N TYR A 189 14.58 0.74 5.39
CA TYR A 189 15.04 1.89 4.60
C TYR A 189 16.17 1.51 3.63
N PHE A 190 17.05 0.59 4.01
CA PHE A 190 18.14 0.13 3.17
C PHE A 190 17.62 -0.77 2.03
N GLY A 191 16.69 -1.67 2.35
CA GLY A 191 16.03 -2.50 1.35
C GLY A 191 15.27 -1.66 0.31
N LYS A 192 14.58 -0.61 0.73
CA LYS A 192 13.91 0.33 -0.18
C LYS A 192 14.91 1.06 -1.09
N GLU A 193 16.05 1.48 -0.57
CA GLU A 193 17.11 2.12 -1.36
C GLU A 193 17.67 1.17 -2.43
N LEU A 194 17.94 -0.08 -2.07
CA LEU A 194 18.36 -1.11 -3.03
C LEU A 194 17.28 -1.38 -4.10
N PHE A 195 16.02 -1.44 -3.70
CA PHE A 195 14.91 -1.61 -4.64
C PHE A 195 14.77 -0.44 -5.61
N GLN A 196 14.86 0.80 -5.13
CA GLN A 196 14.84 1.99 -5.98
C GLN A 196 16.03 2.01 -6.93
N LYS A 197 17.24 1.62 -6.45
CA LYS A 197 18.42 1.49 -7.30
C LYS A 197 18.18 0.46 -8.41
N TRP A 198 17.63 -0.70 -8.06
CA TRP A 198 17.27 -1.72 -9.04
C TRP A 198 16.27 -1.20 -10.09
N ILE A 199 15.22 -0.45 -9.68
CA ILE A 199 14.30 0.18 -10.64
C ILE A 199 15.03 1.14 -11.56
N ARG A 200 15.89 2.03 -11.04
CA ARG A 200 16.62 3.03 -11.84
C ARG A 200 17.53 2.40 -12.87
N GLU A 201 18.27 1.37 -12.46
CA GLU A 201 19.24 0.68 -13.31
C GLU A 201 18.61 -0.30 -14.31
N ASN A 202 17.34 -0.64 -14.14
CA ASN A 202 16.62 -1.54 -15.02
C ASN A 202 15.97 -0.77 -16.19
N ASP A 203 16.69 -0.69 -17.31
CA ASP A 203 16.21 0.01 -18.51
C ASP A 203 15.69 -0.95 -19.59
N THR A 204 15.85 -2.25 -19.42
CA THR A 204 15.49 -3.26 -20.43
C THR A 204 14.09 -3.84 -20.22
N GLN A 205 13.73 -4.09 -18.98
CA GLN A 205 12.43 -4.69 -18.62
C GLN A 205 11.38 -3.59 -18.42
N ALA A 206 10.16 -3.84 -18.91
CA ALA A 206 9.03 -3.03 -18.49
C ALA A 206 8.60 -3.42 -17.07
N ILE A 207 8.34 -2.44 -16.24
CA ILE A 207 7.93 -2.64 -14.83
C ILE A 207 6.53 -2.04 -14.65
N PHE A 208 5.60 -2.85 -14.15
CA PHE A 208 4.31 -2.35 -13.71
C PHE A 208 4.14 -2.67 -12.22
N VAL A 209 4.11 -1.64 -11.38
CA VAL A 209 4.07 -1.78 -9.93
C VAL A 209 2.75 -1.25 -9.36
N ILE A 210 2.17 -1.99 -8.43
CA ILE A 210 1.14 -1.47 -7.53
C ILE A 210 1.86 -1.05 -6.25
N THR A 211 1.77 0.23 -5.86
CA THR A 211 2.41 0.69 -4.63
C THR A 211 1.81 1.99 -4.12
N HIS A 212 1.94 2.21 -2.81
CA HIS A 212 1.67 3.47 -2.13
C HIS A 212 2.96 4.16 -1.65
N ASP A 213 4.11 3.58 -1.97
CA ASP A 213 5.42 4.14 -1.64
C ASP A 213 5.76 5.30 -2.57
N ARG A 214 5.78 6.52 -2.02
CA ARG A 214 6.00 7.76 -2.76
C ARG A 214 7.38 7.83 -3.39
N ASP A 215 8.39 7.22 -2.77
CA ASP A 215 9.75 7.19 -3.31
C ASP A 215 9.81 6.30 -4.56
N VAL A 216 9.11 5.17 -4.57
CA VAL A 216 8.97 4.32 -5.76
C VAL A 216 8.18 5.04 -6.86
N LEU A 217 7.09 5.73 -6.51
CA LEU A 217 6.28 6.47 -7.48
C LEU A 217 7.05 7.59 -8.19
N LYS A 218 8.10 8.14 -7.58
CA LYS A 218 8.99 9.14 -8.22
C LYS A 218 9.83 8.56 -9.36
N GLU A 219 10.14 7.27 -9.31
CA GLU A 219 10.94 6.59 -10.32
C GLU A 219 10.11 6.16 -11.54
N MET A 220 8.81 6.40 -11.54
CA MET A 220 7.89 5.95 -12.59
C MET A 220 7.83 6.92 -13.77
N ASN A 221 7.56 6.38 -14.98
CA ASN A 221 7.32 7.15 -16.19
C ASN A 221 5.84 7.48 -16.39
N LYS A 222 4.95 6.69 -15.76
CA LYS A 222 3.51 6.77 -15.94
C LYS A 222 2.79 6.32 -14.67
N ILE A 223 1.75 7.06 -14.28
CA ILE A 223 0.89 6.73 -13.14
C ILE A 223 -0.52 6.37 -13.66
N VAL A 224 -1.04 5.25 -13.23
CA VAL A 224 -2.40 4.76 -13.52
C VAL A 224 -3.23 4.88 -12.25
N GLU A 225 -4.16 5.82 -12.20
CA GLU A 225 -5.07 6.02 -11.07
C GLU A 225 -6.37 5.24 -11.29
N LEU A 226 -6.68 4.32 -10.37
CA LEU A 226 -7.97 3.64 -10.29
C LEU A 226 -8.83 4.36 -9.26
N LYS A 227 -9.87 5.09 -9.72
CA LYS A 227 -10.71 5.90 -8.86
C LYS A 227 -12.13 6.02 -9.41
N ASP A 228 -13.14 5.99 -8.53
CA ASP A 228 -14.56 6.19 -8.86
C ASP A 228 -15.03 5.30 -10.02
N LYS A 229 -14.59 4.04 -10.01
CA LYS A 229 -14.91 3.06 -11.06
C LYS A 229 -14.39 3.48 -12.46
N LYS A 230 -13.44 4.37 -12.53
CA LYS A 230 -12.76 4.84 -13.75
C LYS A 230 -11.27 4.66 -13.60
N VAL A 231 -10.59 4.55 -14.72
CA VAL A 231 -9.13 4.52 -14.76
C VAL A 231 -8.64 5.74 -15.54
N LYS A 232 -7.63 6.39 -14.99
CA LYS A 232 -6.95 7.52 -15.63
C LYS A 232 -5.48 7.25 -15.69
N VAL A 233 -4.88 7.57 -16.83
CA VAL A 233 -3.44 7.43 -17.06
C VAL A 233 -2.81 8.83 -17.07
N PHE A 234 -1.81 9.03 -16.24
CA PHE A 234 -1.05 10.28 -16.14
C PHE A 234 0.39 10.03 -16.62
N PRO A 235 0.86 10.74 -17.63
CA PRO A 235 2.27 10.68 -18.02
C PRO A 235 3.13 11.41 -17.00
N GLY A 236 4.32 10.84 -16.74
CA GLY A 236 5.29 11.37 -15.78
C GLY A 236 5.28 10.66 -14.44
N ASN A 237 6.13 11.12 -13.55
CA ASN A 237 6.31 10.59 -12.20
C ASN A 237 5.28 11.12 -11.20
N TYR A 238 5.47 10.78 -9.91
CA TYR A 238 4.55 11.17 -8.85
C TYR A 238 4.36 12.70 -8.74
N ASP A 239 5.41 13.48 -8.85
CA ASP A 239 5.32 14.95 -8.76
C ASP A 239 4.54 15.54 -9.95
N ALA A 240 4.71 14.97 -11.14
CA ALA A 240 3.92 15.35 -12.32
C ALA A 240 2.44 14.95 -12.14
N PHE A 241 2.18 13.77 -11.57
CA PHE A 241 0.83 13.31 -11.23
C PHE A 241 0.14 14.28 -10.26
N LEU A 242 0.78 14.68 -9.16
CA LEU A 242 0.20 15.59 -8.18
C LEU A 242 -0.21 16.92 -8.82
N ARG A 243 0.67 17.53 -9.64
CA ARG A 243 0.37 18.77 -10.37
C ARG A 243 -0.78 18.62 -11.36
N GLN A 244 -0.81 17.54 -12.13
CA GLN A 244 -1.89 17.27 -13.10
C GLN A 244 -3.20 16.96 -12.38
N ASN A 245 -3.14 16.18 -11.30
CA ASN A 245 -4.30 15.82 -10.50
C ASN A 245 -4.95 17.05 -9.86
N SER A 246 -4.16 17.95 -9.26
CA SER A 246 -4.67 19.18 -8.67
C SER A 246 -5.36 20.07 -9.71
N THR A 247 -4.73 20.29 -10.86
CA THR A 247 -5.30 21.10 -11.96
C THR A 247 -6.60 20.48 -12.50
N THR A 248 -6.60 19.16 -12.74
CA THR A 248 -7.78 18.43 -13.25
C THR A 248 -8.92 18.49 -12.24
N THR A 249 -8.62 18.30 -10.97
CA THR A 249 -9.57 18.36 -9.85
C THR A 249 -10.25 19.73 -9.78
N LEU A 250 -9.48 20.82 -9.87
CA LEU A 250 -10.02 22.18 -9.86
C LEU A 250 -10.94 22.44 -11.04
N THR A 251 -10.57 21.98 -12.22
CA THR A 251 -11.40 22.09 -13.43
C THR A 251 -12.71 21.32 -13.24
N GLN A 252 -12.67 20.11 -12.68
CA GLN A 252 -13.87 19.31 -12.39
C GLN A 252 -14.80 20.02 -11.39
N VAL A 253 -14.27 20.62 -10.32
CA VAL A 253 -15.07 21.41 -9.37
C VAL A 253 -15.77 22.56 -10.07
N SER A 254 -15.03 23.35 -10.85
CA SER A 254 -15.58 24.50 -11.57
C SER A 254 -16.69 24.08 -12.53
N THR A 255 -16.46 23.06 -13.36
CA THR A 255 -17.45 22.52 -14.31
C THR A 255 -18.70 21.99 -13.61
N TYR A 256 -18.52 21.30 -12.48
CA TYR A 256 -19.63 20.78 -11.68
C TYR A 256 -20.47 21.91 -11.08
N GLU A 257 -19.84 22.95 -10.50
CA GLU A 257 -20.55 24.10 -9.94
C GLU A 257 -21.28 24.92 -11.01
N GLU A 258 -20.70 25.08 -12.20
CA GLU A 258 -21.36 25.71 -13.36
C GLU A 258 -22.58 24.88 -13.81
N SER A 259 -22.45 23.59 -13.86
CA SER A 259 -23.54 22.67 -14.20
C SER A 259 -24.68 22.73 -13.16
N LEU A 260 -24.36 22.81 -11.86
CA LEU A 260 -25.35 23.02 -10.80
C LEU A 260 -26.08 24.36 -10.97
N LYS A 261 -25.37 25.45 -11.26
CA LYS A 261 -25.99 26.76 -11.52
C LYS A 261 -26.93 26.70 -12.73
N THR A 262 -26.53 25.97 -13.77
CA THR A 262 -27.35 25.77 -14.98
C THR A 262 -28.60 24.95 -14.68
N LEU A 263 -28.48 23.87 -13.88
CA LEU A 263 -29.63 23.08 -13.42
C LEU A 263 -30.62 23.93 -12.60
N GLU A 264 -30.12 24.76 -11.70
CA GLU A 264 -30.96 25.65 -10.92
C GLU A 264 -31.66 26.69 -11.79
N LYS A 265 -30.97 27.23 -12.81
CA LYS A 265 -31.54 28.14 -13.82
C LYS A 265 -32.67 27.46 -14.61
N LEU A 266 -32.41 26.25 -15.14
CA LEU A 266 -33.41 25.45 -15.85
C LEU A 266 -34.61 25.14 -14.96
N ARG A 267 -34.41 24.78 -13.70
CA ARG A 267 -35.50 24.55 -12.74
C ARG A 267 -36.36 25.78 -12.55
N LYS A 268 -35.76 26.97 -12.39
CA LYS A 268 -36.51 28.25 -12.31
C LYS A 268 -37.29 28.52 -13.59
N GLN A 269 -36.72 28.28 -14.76
CA GLN A 269 -37.38 28.45 -16.06
C GLN A 269 -38.54 27.47 -16.25
N ILE A 270 -38.45 26.22 -15.81
CA ILE A 270 -39.52 25.25 -15.83
C ILE A 270 -40.69 25.72 -14.96
N LEU A 271 -40.42 26.20 -13.75
CA LEU A 271 -41.44 26.74 -12.85
C LEU A 271 -42.20 27.95 -13.47
N VAL A 272 -41.46 28.86 -14.13
CA VAL A 272 -42.06 30.02 -14.81
C VAL A 272 -42.85 29.58 -16.05
N ALA A 273 -42.36 28.63 -16.85
CA ALA A 273 -43.07 28.10 -18.01
C ALA A 273 -44.37 27.38 -17.60
N GLY A 274 -44.32 26.57 -16.51
CA GLY A 274 -45.50 25.90 -15.96
C GLY A 274 -46.53 26.85 -15.37
N ALA A 275 -46.09 27.97 -14.76
CA ALA A 275 -46.99 28.98 -14.22
C ALA A 275 -47.72 29.80 -15.32
N LYS A 276 -47.13 29.96 -16.51
CA LYS A 276 -47.73 30.65 -17.66
C LYS A 276 -48.71 29.77 -18.45
N LYS A 277 -49.17 28.69 -17.92
CA LYS A 277 -49.79 27.55 -18.57
C LYS A 277 -51.22 27.73 -19.06
N ALA A 278 -51.87 28.83 -18.82
CA ALA A 278 -53.26 28.97 -19.22
C ALA A 278 -53.42 29.29 -20.70
N GLY A 279 -53.17 28.32 -21.63
CA GLY A 279 -53.80 28.34 -22.94
C GLY A 279 -52.97 28.41 -24.19
N SER A 280 -51.63 28.32 -24.16
CA SER A 280 -50.81 28.37 -25.41
C SER A 280 -50.08 27.04 -25.67
N PRO A 281 -50.27 26.42 -26.88
CA PRO A 281 -49.57 25.19 -27.30
C PRO A 281 -48.05 25.35 -27.21
N GLY A 282 -47.51 26.52 -27.54
CA GLY A 282 -46.06 26.78 -27.50
C GLY A 282 -45.45 26.81 -26.07
N ALA A 283 -46.21 27.15 -25.04
CA ALA A 283 -45.72 27.12 -23.65
C ALA A 283 -45.51 25.67 -23.17
N LYS A 284 -46.39 24.74 -23.54
CA LYS A 284 -46.23 23.31 -23.21
C LYS A 284 -45.02 22.68 -23.87
N THR A 285 -44.80 22.99 -25.16
CA THR A 285 -43.61 22.49 -25.92
C THR A 285 -42.31 23.03 -25.29
N LEU A 286 -42.28 24.29 -24.86
CA LEU A 286 -41.13 24.87 -24.18
C LEU A 286 -40.83 24.20 -22.82
N GLU A 287 -41.89 23.98 -22.02
CA GLU A 287 -41.78 23.28 -20.73
C GLU A 287 -41.21 21.86 -20.91
N GLU A 288 -41.74 21.10 -21.86
CA GLU A 288 -41.26 19.74 -22.16
C GLU A 288 -39.82 19.74 -22.63
N ARG A 289 -39.37 20.70 -23.44
CA ARG A 289 -37.99 20.86 -23.87
C ARG A 289 -37.07 21.13 -22.67
N LEU A 290 -37.44 22.09 -21.79
CA LEU A 290 -36.66 22.45 -20.61
C LEU A 290 -36.53 21.26 -19.63
N ILE A 291 -37.62 20.49 -19.45
CA ILE A 291 -37.61 19.26 -18.63
C ILE A 291 -36.63 18.23 -19.22
N ARG A 292 -36.62 18.02 -20.54
CA ARG A 292 -35.67 17.11 -21.20
C ARG A 292 -34.23 17.58 -21.00
N GLU A 293 -33.93 18.87 -21.21
CA GLU A 293 -32.61 19.44 -21.00
C GLU A 293 -32.17 19.30 -19.53
N HIS A 294 -33.05 19.59 -18.57
CA HIS A 294 -32.77 19.43 -17.14
C HIS A 294 -32.49 17.96 -16.79
N THR A 295 -33.31 17.03 -17.31
CA THR A 295 -33.15 15.60 -17.04
C THR A 295 -31.86 15.06 -17.66
N ALA A 296 -31.54 15.45 -18.91
CA ALA A 296 -30.32 15.08 -19.59
C ALA A 296 -29.07 15.64 -18.94
N LEU A 297 -29.11 16.87 -18.43
CA LEU A 297 -27.99 17.45 -17.67
C LEU A 297 -27.83 16.78 -16.32
N LYS A 298 -28.94 16.51 -15.61
CA LYS A 298 -28.93 15.83 -14.32
C LYS A 298 -28.40 14.40 -14.40
N SER A 299 -28.74 13.65 -15.47
CA SER A 299 -28.26 12.28 -15.67
C SER A 299 -26.74 12.20 -15.98
N LYS A 300 -26.17 13.28 -16.52
CA LYS A 300 -24.72 13.39 -16.83
C LYS A 300 -23.91 13.99 -15.67
N LEU A 301 -24.59 14.46 -14.62
CA LEU A 301 -23.96 15.18 -13.52
C LEU A 301 -23.58 14.21 -12.40
N ASP A 302 -22.37 13.70 -12.46
CA ASP A 302 -21.76 12.94 -11.37
C ASP A 302 -21.16 13.89 -10.34
N LYS A 303 -21.49 13.69 -9.06
CA LYS A 303 -20.83 14.44 -7.99
C LYS A 303 -19.34 14.09 -7.98
N PRO A 304 -18.43 15.06 -8.13
CA PRO A 304 -17.01 14.76 -8.12
C PRO A 304 -16.59 14.21 -6.76
N SER A 305 -15.72 13.21 -6.80
CA SER A 305 -15.00 12.61 -5.68
C SER A 305 -13.54 13.03 -5.81
N LEU A 306 -13.05 13.89 -4.90
CA LEU A 306 -11.82 14.64 -5.12
C LEU A 306 -10.81 14.39 -4.01
N TRP A 307 -9.57 14.18 -4.40
CA TRP A 307 -8.43 14.18 -3.51
C TRP A 307 -7.30 15.03 -4.12
N ILE A 308 -6.76 15.93 -3.32
CA ILE A 308 -5.58 16.74 -3.62
C ILE A 308 -4.67 16.60 -2.40
N ASP A 309 -3.39 16.39 -2.62
CA ASP A 309 -2.38 16.33 -1.56
C ASP A 309 -2.26 17.64 -0.77
N GLN A 310 -1.74 17.56 0.44
CA GLN A 310 -1.67 18.70 1.36
C GLN A 310 -0.75 19.82 0.83
N GLU A 311 0.34 19.48 0.15
CA GLU A 311 1.30 20.46 -0.38
C GLU A 311 0.66 21.25 -1.52
N SER A 312 0.06 20.57 -2.50
CA SER A 312 -0.70 21.24 -3.57
C SER A 312 -1.85 22.09 -3.04
N MET A 313 -2.49 21.66 -1.94
CA MET A 313 -3.58 22.42 -1.32
C MET A 313 -3.09 23.69 -0.63
N ALA A 314 -1.90 23.68 -0.04
CA ALA A 314 -1.31 24.85 0.62
C ALA A 314 -0.98 25.99 -0.36
N GLU A 315 -0.73 25.66 -1.62
CA GLU A 315 -0.46 26.63 -2.69
C GLU A 315 -1.72 27.28 -3.27
N MET A 316 -2.92 26.80 -2.90
CA MET A 316 -4.18 27.25 -3.48
C MET A 316 -4.75 28.51 -2.80
N LYS A 317 -5.50 29.30 -3.58
CA LYS A 317 -6.23 30.47 -3.06
C LYS A 317 -7.47 30.03 -2.24
N ASP A 318 -7.80 30.76 -1.18
CA ASP A 318 -8.89 30.47 -0.22
C ASP A 318 -10.24 30.08 -0.85
N LYS A 319 -10.67 30.73 -1.92
CA LYS A 319 -11.93 30.39 -2.60
C LYS A 319 -11.92 29.00 -3.21
N THR A 320 -10.78 28.57 -3.71
CA THR A 320 -10.59 27.25 -4.34
C THR A 320 -10.56 26.16 -3.28
N VAL A 321 -9.91 26.42 -2.16
CA VAL A 321 -9.87 25.53 -0.99
C VAL A 321 -11.28 25.31 -0.44
N THR A 322 -12.11 26.35 -0.34
CA THR A 322 -13.50 26.24 0.13
C THR A 322 -14.34 25.36 -0.80
N SER A 323 -14.23 25.53 -2.11
CA SER A 323 -14.94 24.71 -3.09
C SER A 323 -14.45 23.26 -3.06
N TYR A 324 -13.13 23.03 -2.89
CA TYR A 324 -12.56 21.69 -2.74
C TYR A 324 -13.13 20.97 -1.51
N HIS A 325 -13.15 21.58 -0.33
CA HIS A 325 -13.67 20.97 0.90
C HIS A 325 -15.13 20.51 0.78
N LYS A 326 -15.93 21.19 -0.05
CA LYS A 326 -17.32 20.80 -0.31
C LYS A 326 -17.47 19.49 -1.08
N TYR A 327 -16.49 19.15 -1.91
CA TYR A 327 -16.48 17.98 -2.79
C TYR A 327 -15.36 16.99 -2.51
N LYS A 328 -14.55 17.25 -1.48
CA LYS A 328 -13.48 16.35 -1.04
C LYS A 328 -14.06 14.94 -0.78
N ASP A 329 -13.30 13.93 -1.17
CA ASP A 329 -13.61 12.55 -0.85
C ASP A 329 -13.77 12.36 0.66
N ARG A 330 -14.63 11.45 1.03
CA ARG A 330 -14.67 10.98 2.41
C ARG A 330 -13.32 10.35 2.72
N ASN A 331 -12.70 10.82 3.77
CA ASN A 331 -11.49 10.23 4.32
C ASN A 331 -11.72 9.87 5.78
N ILE A 332 -10.77 9.18 6.38
CA ILE A 332 -10.79 8.85 7.81
C ILE A 332 -10.94 10.16 8.59
N ASN A 333 -11.81 10.17 9.58
CA ASN A 333 -12.00 11.32 10.47
C ASN A 333 -11.45 10.94 11.85
N ILE A 334 -10.24 11.35 12.14
CA ILE A 334 -9.59 11.15 13.43
C ILE A 334 -9.86 12.39 14.29
N SER A 335 -10.78 12.26 15.25
CA SER A 335 -11.04 13.31 16.22
C SER A 335 -10.18 13.09 17.47
N GLN A 336 -9.42 14.10 17.86
CA GLN A 336 -8.63 14.10 19.09
C GLN A 336 -9.33 14.98 20.12
N LYS A 337 -9.18 14.61 21.40
CA LYS A 337 -9.59 15.48 22.51
C LYS A 337 -8.40 16.35 22.88
N GLU A 338 -8.68 17.62 23.20
CA GLU A 338 -7.68 18.53 23.75
C GLU A 338 -7.05 17.92 25.01
N LEU A 339 -5.73 17.95 25.09
CA LEU A 339 -4.95 17.52 26.24
C LEU A 339 -4.62 18.75 27.10
N ASN A 340 -4.69 18.59 28.40
CA ASN A 340 -4.18 19.63 29.29
C ASN A 340 -2.66 19.74 29.16
N GLU A 341 -2.12 20.96 29.15
CA GLU A 341 -0.68 21.21 29.12
C GLU A 341 0.01 20.56 30.33
N TYR A 342 0.89 19.60 30.07
CA TYR A 342 1.76 19.00 31.06
C TYR A 342 3.23 19.27 30.71
N THR A 343 3.94 19.97 31.57
CA THR A 343 5.38 20.27 31.40
C THR A 343 6.28 19.12 31.87
N HIS A 344 5.70 18.02 32.32
CA HIS A 344 6.46 16.91 32.92
C HIS A 344 6.86 15.85 31.90
N THR A 345 7.99 15.18 32.19
CA THR A 345 8.43 14.01 31.43
C THR A 345 7.38 12.91 31.50
N LEU A 346 6.94 12.42 30.35
CA LEU A 346 5.97 11.33 30.21
C LEU A 346 6.63 9.96 30.32
N LEU A 347 7.82 9.83 29.73
CA LEU A 347 8.59 8.58 29.69
C LEU A 347 10.09 8.91 29.74
N SER A 348 10.83 8.22 30.57
CA SER A 348 12.30 8.26 30.59
C SER A 348 12.85 6.84 30.51
N VAL A 349 13.80 6.63 29.62
CA VAL A 349 14.52 5.37 29.40
C VAL A 349 16.00 5.66 29.53
N SER A 350 16.70 4.92 30.40
CA SER A 350 18.13 5.14 30.68
C SER A 350 18.91 3.86 30.49
N GLN A 351 19.88 3.88 29.58
CA GLN A 351 20.83 2.78 29.29
C GLN A 351 20.16 1.41 29.13
N LEU A 352 18.99 1.38 28.51
CA LEU A 352 18.19 0.18 28.35
C LEU A 352 18.80 -0.75 27.31
N SER A 353 19.04 -2.00 27.69
CA SER A 353 19.46 -3.09 26.80
C SER A 353 18.47 -4.25 26.91
N VAL A 354 17.93 -4.69 25.79
CA VAL A 354 16.92 -5.75 25.71
C VAL A 354 17.26 -6.77 24.64
N GLY A 355 16.74 -8.00 24.79
CA GLY A 355 16.96 -9.05 23.80
C GLY A 355 16.35 -10.39 24.21
N TYR A 356 16.72 -11.45 23.50
CA TYR A 356 16.29 -12.84 23.71
C TYR A 356 17.54 -13.71 23.92
N GLY A 357 17.85 -14.04 25.18
CA GLY A 357 19.07 -14.78 25.53
C GLY A 357 20.35 -13.92 25.48
N THR A 358 20.48 -13.05 24.48
CA THR A 358 21.55 -12.05 24.33
C THR A 358 20.95 -10.67 24.03
N PRO A 359 21.64 -9.57 24.37
CA PRO A 359 21.20 -8.22 23.98
C PRO A 359 21.17 -8.07 22.46
N LEU A 360 20.12 -7.46 21.92
CA LEU A 360 20.00 -7.13 20.50
C LEU A 360 20.74 -5.84 20.13
N PHE A 361 20.92 -4.94 21.10
CA PHE A 361 21.68 -3.69 20.94
C PHE A 361 22.32 -3.29 22.26
N GLN A 362 23.32 -2.41 22.22
CA GLN A 362 24.13 -2.09 23.41
C GLN A 362 23.33 -1.34 24.45
N SER A 363 22.76 -0.19 24.14
CA SER A 363 21.90 0.57 25.05
C SER A 363 21.08 1.63 24.33
N ALA A 364 19.87 1.88 24.84
CA ALA A 364 19.02 2.99 24.41
C ALA A 364 18.81 3.96 25.58
N THR A 365 18.94 5.26 25.34
CA THR A 365 18.68 6.32 26.31
C THR A 365 17.92 7.43 25.66
N PHE A 366 16.74 7.77 26.19
CA PHE A 366 15.92 8.88 25.72
C PHE A 366 14.92 9.33 26.79
N SER A 367 14.41 10.53 26.67
CA SER A 367 13.29 11.02 27.48
C SER A 367 12.27 11.72 26.59
N LEU A 368 11.00 11.66 26.98
CA LEU A 368 9.90 12.22 26.20
C LEU A 368 9.01 13.09 27.07
N LYS A 369 8.75 14.30 26.60
CA LYS A 369 7.78 15.26 27.15
C LYS A 369 6.63 15.45 26.17
N HIS A 370 5.60 16.16 26.58
CA HIS A 370 4.53 16.58 25.67
C HIS A 370 5.08 17.31 24.45
N GLY A 371 4.53 16.99 23.28
CA GLY A 371 4.91 17.57 22.00
C GLY A 371 6.20 17.01 21.40
N GLU A 372 6.98 16.24 22.14
CA GLU A 372 8.22 15.66 21.62
C GLU A 372 7.96 14.41 20.78
N ARG A 373 8.78 14.22 19.76
CA ARG A 373 8.70 13.10 18.83
C ARG A 373 10.03 12.38 18.75
N LEU A 374 9.98 11.04 18.83
CA LEU A 374 11.15 10.17 18.77
C LEU A 374 11.01 9.19 17.62
N PHE A 375 11.90 9.30 16.66
CA PHE A 375 12.04 8.32 15.57
C PHE A 375 13.03 7.23 15.97
N ILE A 376 12.58 5.98 16.04
CA ILE A 376 13.47 4.83 16.26
C ILE A 376 13.91 4.31 14.89
N LYS A 377 15.18 4.55 14.55
CA LYS A 377 15.79 4.14 13.29
C LYS A 377 16.67 2.91 13.49
N GLY A 378 16.58 1.94 12.60
CA GLY A 378 17.43 0.75 12.61
C GLY A 378 17.03 -0.24 11.52
N ARG A 379 17.89 -1.19 11.21
CA ARG A 379 17.61 -2.25 10.24
C ARG A 379 16.53 -3.21 10.75
N ASN A 380 15.97 -4.02 9.86
CA ASN A 380 15.08 -5.10 10.27
C ASN A 380 15.87 -6.09 11.14
N GLY A 381 15.26 -6.54 12.25
CA GLY A 381 15.92 -7.40 13.22
C GLY A 381 16.81 -6.69 14.27
N ALA A 382 17.07 -5.37 14.15
CA ALA A 382 17.90 -4.63 15.10
C ALA A 382 17.29 -4.46 16.50
N GLY A 383 16.06 -4.92 16.74
CA GLY A 383 15.41 -4.86 18.05
C GLY A 383 14.49 -3.66 18.26
N LYS A 384 14.06 -2.94 17.19
CA LYS A 384 13.14 -1.79 17.29
C LYS A 384 11.83 -2.15 18.01
N SER A 385 11.12 -3.16 17.50
CA SER A 385 9.87 -3.64 18.11
C SER A 385 10.10 -4.27 19.49
N THR A 386 11.27 -4.88 19.72
CA THR A 386 11.64 -5.40 21.04
C THR A 386 11.80 -4.28 22.07
N LEU A 387 12.43 -3.16 21.68
CA LEU A 387 12.51 -1.95 22.51
C LEU A 387 11.11 -1.41 22.84
N ILE A 388 10.25 -1.28 21.83
CA ILE A 388 8.85 -0.84 22.00
C ILE A 388 8.13 -1.76 22.97
N ASN A 389 8.19 -3.08 22.79
CA ASN A 389 7.53 -4.07 23.64
C ASN A 389 8.06 -4.04 25.08
N ALA A 390 9.36 -3.82 25.28
CA ALA A 390 9.94 -3.66 26.62
C ALA A 390 9.41 -2.40 27.32
N VAL A 391 9.24 -1.30 26.61
CA VAL A 391 8.61 -0.08 27.15
C VAL A 391 7.14 -0.36 27.49
N LEU A 392 6.37 -0.98 26.61
CA LEU A 392 4.95 -1.28 26.81
C LEU A 392 4.70 -2.21 28.00
N SER A 393 5.55 -3.21 28.21
CA SER A 393 5.43 -4.12 29.36
C SER A 393 5.61 -3.42 30.71
N HIS A 394 6.41 -2.35 30.77
CA HIS A 394 6.59 -1.54 31.98
C HIS A 394 5.44 -0.56 32.22
N VAL A 395 4.66 -0.26 31.21
CA VAL A 395 3.46 0.58 31.33
C VAL A 395 2.22 -0.25 31.67
N GLY A 396 2.31 -1.58 31.60
CA GLY A 396 1.24 -2.51 31.98
C GLY A 396 0.31 -2.89 30.83
N ASP A 397 0.62 -2.50 29.59
CA ASP A 397 -0.26 -2.74 28.45
C ASP A 397 0.00 -4.07 27.70
N GLN A 398 1.18 -4.68 27.89
CA GLN A 398 1.52 -5.94 27.20
C GLN A 398 2.51 -6.79 28.00
N GLU A 399 2.41 -8.12 27.87
CA GLU A 399 3.45 -9.05 28.31
C GLU A 399 4.54 -9.14 27.23
N THR A 400 5.80 -9.08 27.63
CA THR A 400 6.93 -9.30 26.72
C THR A 400 7.71 -10.55 27.11
N THR A 401 8.16 -11.30 26.10
CA THR A 401 9.13 -12.40 26.29
C THR A 401 10.58 -11.91 26.24
N ALA A 402 10.79 -10.62 25.90
CA ALA A 402 12.12 -10.04 25.86
C ALA A 402 12.66 -9.82 27.28
N THR A 403 13.94 -10.12 27.47
CA THR A 403 14.65 -9.91 28.73
C THR A 403 15.29 -8.53 28.74
N VAL A 404 15.11 -7.78 29.83
CA VAL A 404 15.85 -6.55 30.10
C VAL A 404 17.18 -6.93 30.76
N PHE A 405 18.29 -6.67 30.08
CA PHE A 405 19.65 -6.98 30.57
C PHE A 405 20.22 -5.85 31.44
N SER A 406 19.91 -4.60 31.08
CA SER A 406 20.34 -3.43 31.83
C SER A 406 19.43 -2.24 31.60
N GLY A 407 19.57 -1.20 32.42
CA GLY A 407 18.86 0.06 32.29
C GLY A 407 17.55 0.12 33.06
N GLU A 408 16.88 1.25 32.93
CA GLU A 408 15.64 1.56 33.66
C GLU A 408 14.63 2.27 32.76
N ILE A 409 13.36 1.91 32.93
CA ILE A 409 12.22 2.56 32.29
C ILE A 409 11.35 3.21 33.34
N LYS A 410 11.14 4.53 33.24
CA LYS A 410 10.35 5.31 34.19
C LYS A 410 9.17 5.98 33.49
N PRO A 411 7.98 5.39 33.48
CA PRO A 411 6.77 6.04 32.98
C PRO A 411 6.22 7.01 34.05
N SER A 412 5.56 8.07 33.59
CA SER A 412 4.75 8.95 34.44
C SER A 412 3.50 8.24 34.94
N GLU A 413 3.04 8.50 36.16
CA GLU A 413 1.78 7.95 36.72
C GLU A 413 0.53 8.32 35.87
N LYS A 414 0.60 9.43 35.13
CA LYS A 414 -0.50 9.90 34.28
C LYS A 414 -0.35 9.48 32.81
N LEU A 415 0.58 8.57 32.52
CA LEU A 415 0.81 8.11 31.15
C LEU A 415 -0.40 7.31 30.65
N ARG A 416 -0.88 7.67 29.47
CA ARG A 416 -1.89 6.93 28.69
C ARG A 416 -1.34 6.70 27.31
N VAL A 417 -1.15 5.44 26.96
CA VAL A 417 -0.52 5.04 25.71
C VAL A 417 -1.58 4.65 24.68
N GLY A 418 -1.44 5.17 23.48
CA GLY A 418 -2.13 4.69 22.29
C GLY A 418 -1.15 3.93 21.40
N ILE A 419 -1.49 2.70 21.03
CA ILE A 419 -0.57 1.81 20.31
C ILE A 419 -1.14 1.51 18.92
N TYR A 420 -0.30 1.74 17.91
CA TYR A 420 -0.49 1.20 16.58
C TYR A 420 0.52 0.06 16.38
N GLU A 421 0.04 -1.17 16.41
CA GLU A 421 0.86 -2.38 16.29
C GLU A 421 1.02 -2.80 14.84
N GLN A 422 2.14 -3.42 14.49
CA GLN A 422 2.38 -3.95 13.16
C GLN A 422 1.34 -5.02 12.77
N GLU A 423 0.96 -5.89 13.72
CA GLU A 423 -0.09 -6.89 13.55
C GLU A 423 -1.24 -6.66 14.54
N ILE A 424 -2.44 -7.05 14.15
CA ILE A 424 -3.59 -7.02 15.05
C ILE A 424 -3.45 -8.14 16.08
N PRO A 425 -3.63 -7.86 17.39
CA PRO A 425 -3.60 -8.89 18.43
C PRO A 425 -4.53 -10.07 18.12
N LYS A 426 -4.04 -11.28 18.33
CA LYS A 426 -4.76 -12.53 18.01
C LYS A 426 -6.15 -12.59 18.62
N LYS A 427 -6.34 -11.99 19.82
CA LYS A 427 -7.65 -11.96 20.51
C LYS A 427 -8.77 -11.34 19.65
N TYR A 428 -8.44 -10.43 18.73
CA TYR A 428 -9.44 -9.77 17.90
C TYR A 428 -9.72 -10.48 16.57
N LEU A 429 -8.82 -11.34 16.09
CA LEU A 429 -8.89 -11.88 14.73
C LEU A 429 -10.19 -12.65 14.45
N ASP A 430 -10.66 -13.42 15.42
CA ASP A 430 -11.88 -14.22 15.31
C ASP A 430 -13.16 -13.47 15.73
N MET A 431 -13.02 -12.26 16.29
CA MET A 431 -14.15 -11.43 16.69
C MET A 431 -14.76 -10.73 15.48
N LEU A 432 -16.08 -10.48 15.53
CA LEU A 432 -16.71 -9.56 14.58
C LEU A 432 -16.20 -8.14 14.84
N LEU A 433 -16.01 -7.34 13.78
CA LEU A 433 -15.48 -5.97 13.91
C LEU A 433 -16.26 -5.14 14.96
N GLY A 434 -17.61 -5.24 14.98
CA GLY A 434 -18.42 -4.54 15.95
C GLY A 434 -18.15 -4.96 17.40
N ASP A 435 -17.90 -6.25 17.62
CA ASP A 435 -17.59 -6.79 18.94
C ASP A 435 -16.16 -6.48 19.35
N ALA A 436 -15.20 -6.54 18.42
CA ALA A 436 -13.83 -6.13 18.65
C ALA A 436 -13.74 -4.64 19.06
N VAL A 437 -14.48 -3.74 18.39
CA VAL A 437 -14.53 -2.33 18.78
C VAL A 437 -15.17 -2.14 20.16
N ARG A 438 -16.25 -2.90 20.50
CA ARG A 438 -16.82 -2.87 21.86
C ARG A 438 -15.82 -3.34 22.91
N ASP A 439 -15.08 -4.41 22.62
CA ASP A 439 -14.06 -4.94 23.52
C ASP A 439 -12.96 -3.91 23.79
N VAL A 440 -12.45 -3.24 22.74
CA VAL A 440 -11.48 -2.14 22.86
C VAL A 440 -12.01 -1.02 23.77
N TYR A 441 -13.29 -0.64 23.65
CA TYR A 441 -13.89 0.40 24.49
C TYR A 441 -14.11 -0.07 25.92
N ALA A 442 -14.50 -1.35 26.11
CA ALA A 442 -14.69 -1.96 27.41
C ALA A 442 -13.37 -2.09 28.18
N ASP A 443 -12.29 -2.54 27.51
CA ASP A 443 -10.94 -2.60 28.10
C ASP A 443 -10.47 -1.22 28.62
N ASN A 444 -10.85 -0.15 27.91
CA ASN A 444 -10.56 1.22 28.30
C ASN A 444 -11.62 1.83 29.25
N ARG A 445 -12.60 1.04 29.72
CA ARG A 445 -13.72 1.47 30.59
C ARG A 445 -14.52 2.64 30.03
N LEU A 446 -14.68 2.69 28.70
CA LEU A 446 -15.39 3.75 27.98
C LEU A 446 -16.77 3.25 27.53
N PRO A 447 -17.86 4.04 27.75
CA PRO A 447 -19.17 3.67 27.26
C PRO A 447 -19.26 3.84 25.74
N LEU A 448 -19.82 2.85 25.05
CA LEU A 448 -20.05 2.90 23.63
C LEU A 448 -21.50 2.53 23.30
N THR A 449 -22.32 3.54 22.96
CA THR A 449 -23.70 3.33 22.51
C THR A 449 -23.72 2.88 21.04
N GLU A 450 -24.81 2.25 20.61
CA GLU A 450 -25.00 1.82 19.22
C GLU A 450 -24.90 2.99 18.23
N GLU A 451 -25.44 4.15 18.60
CA GLU A 451 -25.36 5.35 17.76
C GLU A 451 -23.92 5.82 17.60
N ASN A 452 -23.14 5.86 18.70
CA ASN A 452 -21.74 6.27 18.68
C ASN A 452 -20.88 5.24 17.95
N MET A 453 -21.17 3.95 18.08
CA MET A 453 -20.53 2.88 17.30
C MET A 453 -20.69 3.11 15.80
N ASN A 454 -21.92 3.37 15.33
CA ASN A 454 -22.19 3.59 13.91
C ASN A 454 -21.50 4.87 13.41
N LYS A 455 -21.50 5.95 14.19
CA LYS A 455 -20.78 7.20 13.87
C LYS A 455 -19.27 6.97 13.80
N LEU A 456 -18.71 6.23 14.76
CA LEU A 456 -17.29 5.87 14.80
C LEU A 456 -16.89 5.07 13.56
N LEU A 457 -17.59 3.96 13.29
CA LEU A 457 -17.31 3.11 12.13
C LEU A 457 -17.41 3.91 10.82
N ALA A 458 -18.46 4.72 10.65
CA ALA A 458 -18.61 5.57 9.47
C ALA A 458 -17.49 6.63 9.36
N GLY A 459 -17.02 7.18 10.48
CA GLY A 459 -15.90 8.12 10.53
C GLY A 459 -14.58 7.50 10.06
N TYR A 460 -14.38 6.21 10.34
CA TYR A 460 -13.23 5.44 9.86
C TYR A 460 -13.50 4.69 8.54
N LEU A 461 -14.50 5.13 7.76
CA LEU A 461 -14.84 4.60 6.44
C LEU A 461 -15.23 3.11 6.43
N PHE A 462 -15.76 2.59 7.51
CA PHE A 462 -16.44 1.30 7.51
C PHE A 462 -17.91 1.49 7.15
N ASP A 463 -18.51 0.44 6.58
CA ASP A 463 -19.98 0.33 6.48
C ASP A 463 -20.54 -0.18 7.81
N PRO A 464 -21.26 0.65 8.58
CA PRO A 464 -21.75 0.24 9.91
C PRO A 464 -22.75 -0.92 9.86
N MET A 465 -23.36 -1.22 8.70
CA MET A 465 -24.36 -2.30 8.55
C MET A 465 -23.74 -3.62 8.12
N ASN A 466 -22.76 -3.55 7.22
CA ASN A 466 -22.14 -4.72 6.58
C ASN A 466 -20.79 -5.08 7.19
N ASP A 467 -19.84 -4.14 7.24
CA ASP A 467 -18.48 -4.42 7.74
C ASP A 467 -18.46 -4.82 9.21
N ARG A 468 -19.37 -4.27 10.00
CA ARG A 468 -19.55 -4.58 11.41
C ARG A 468 -19.70 -6.08 11.72
N LYS A 469 -20.26 -6.83 10.77
CA LYS A 469 -20.56 -8.27 10.89
C LYS A 469 -19.44 -9.16 10.34
N LEU A 470 -18.37 -8.59 9.83
CA LEU A 470 -17.23 -9.33 9.32
C LEU A 470 -16.26 -9.67 10.46
N PRO A 471 -15.67 -10.88 10.47
CA PRO A 471 -14.56 -11.19 11.34
C PRO A 471 -13.38 -10.26 11.03
N VAL A 472 -12.65 -9.82 12.05
CA VAL A 472 -11.47 -8.95 11.87
C VAL A 472 -10.41 -9.62 10.99
N SER A 473 -10.27 -10.95 11.07
CA SER A 473 -9.37 -11.71 10.19
C SER A 473 -9.68 -11.56 8.71
N SER A 474 -10.96 -11.43 8.34
CA SER A 474 -11.41 -11.30 6.95
C SER A 474 -11.35 -9.87 6.41
N LEU A 475 -10.99 -8.89 7.23
CA LEU A 475 -10.84 -7.50 6.81
C LEU A 475 -9.65 -7.34 5.86
N SER A 476 -9.77 -6.47 4.86
CA SER A 476 -8.65 -6.07 4.01
C SER A 476 -7.54 -5.38 4.83
N GLY A 477 -6.31 -5.33 4.33
CA GLY A 477 -5.18 -4.65 5.00
C GLY A 477 -5.53 -3.21 5.41
N GLY A 478 -6.13 -2.43 4.51
CA GLY A 478 -6.57 -1.07 4.83
C GLY A 478 -7.71 -0.99 5.85
N GLN A 479 -8.62 -1.97 5.90
CA GLN A 479 -9.63 -2.06 6.96
C GLN A 479 -9.00 -2.43 8.31
N LYS A 480 -8.04 -3.35 8.32
CA LYS A 480 -7.25 -3.70 9.50
C LYS A 480 -6.50 -2.50 10.06
N ALA A 481 -5.84 -1.73 9.21
CA ALA A 481 -5.15 -0.50 9.60
C ALA A 481 -6.12 0.53 10.23
N ARG A 482 -7.31 0.71 9.65
CA ARG A 482 -8.34 1.61 10.22
C ARG A 482 -8.88 1.13 11.57
N PHE A 483 -9.00 -0.16 11.79
CA PHE A 483 -9.32 -0.72 13.11
C PHE A 483 -8.22 -0.43 14.13
N GLN A 484 -6.94 -0.54 13.74
CA GLN A 484 -5.80 -0.16 14.58
C GLN A 484 -5.86 1.33 14.99
N LEU A 485 -6.23 2.22 14.06
CA LEU A 485 -6.41 3.64 14.39
C LEU A 485 -7.55 3.88 15.40
N ILE A 486 -8.68 3.17 15.27
CA ILE A 486 -9.75 3.22 16.27
C ILE A 486 -9.22 2.81 17.65
N LYS A 487 -8.48 1.70 17.71
CA LYS A 487 -7.89 1.19 18.94
C LYS A 487 -6.93 2.21 19.56
N MET A 488 -6.04 2.76 18.76
CA MET A 488 -5.00 3.70 19.20
C MET A 488 -5.58 4.97 19.83
N PHE A 489 -6.62 5.57 19.23
CA PHE A 489 -7.18 6.83 19.72
C PHE A 489 -8.31 6.67 20.77
N CYS A 490 -8.73 5.44 21.05
CA CYS A 490 -9.85 5.16 21.96
C CYS A 490 -9.68 5.80 23.35
N SER A 491 -8.50 5.63 23.97
CA SER A 491 -8.22 6.03 25.36
C SER A 491 -7.89 7.52 25.56
N SER A 492 -7.96 8.35 24.53
CA SER A 492 -7.44 9.72 24.55
C SER A 492 -5.98 9.75 25.09
N PRO A 493 -5.04 9.14 24.39
CA PRO A 493 -3.67 8.96 24.82
C PRO A 493 -2.92 10.29 24.92
N ASN A 494 -1.86 10.32 25.75
CA ASN A 494 -0.87 11.41 25.78
C ASN A 494 0.52 10.97 25.30
N LEU A 495 0.68 9.67 25.02
CA LEU A 495 1.81 9.10 24.29
C LEU A 495 1.27 8.18 23.19
N LEU A 496 1.72 8.37 21.97
CA LEU A 496 1.47 7.45 20.86
C LEU A 496 2.73 6.63 20.58
N ILE A 497 2.56 5.33 20.39
CA ILE A 497 3.61 4.42 19.94
C ILE A 497 3.14 3.79 18.62
N LEU A 498 3.91 4.04 17.56
CA LEU A 498 3.55 3.67 16.20
C LEU A 498 4.62 2.73 15.61
N ASP A 499 4.24 1.50 15.30
CA ASP A 499 5.12 0.55 14.61
C ASP A 499 4.64 0.36 13.18
N GLU A 500 5.35 0.97 12.21
CA GLU A 500 5.06 0.98 10.77
C GLU A 500 3.61 1.40 10.42
N PRO A 501 3.14 2.59 10.84
CA PRO A 501 1.74 2.97 10.74
C PRO A 501 1.27 3.28 9.31
N THR A 502 2.18 3.48 8.36
CA THR A 502 1.88 3.75 6.95
C THR A 502 1.62 2.49 6.14
N ASN A 503 2.05 1.32 6.64
CA ASN A 503 1.84 0.05 5.96
C ASN A 503 0.36 -0.26 5.79
N HIS A 504 0.00 -0.74 4.59
CA HIS A 504 -1.37 -1.10 4.19
C HIS A 504 -2.38 0.06 4.13
N LEU A 505 -1.98 1.31 4.38
CA LEU A 505 -2.81 2.48 4.15
C LEU A 505 -2.69 2.95 2.70
N ASP A 506 -3.79 3.46 2.13
CA ASP A 506 -3.76 4.17 0.86
C ASP A 506 -3.26 5.62 1.06
N LEU A 507 -2.77 6.25 0.00
CA LEU A 507 -2.19 7.60 0.05
C LEU A 507 -3.08 8.64 0.77
N PRO A 508 -4.40 8.73 0.49
CA PRO A 508 -5.27 9.65 1.23
C PRO A 508 -5.35 9.36 2.74
N SER A 509 -5.31 8.07 3.12
CA SER A 509 -5.34 7.67 4.54
C SER A 509 -4.03 7.97 5.24
N ILE A 510 -2.89 7.78 4.56
CA ILE A 510 -1.56 8.17 5.07
C ILE A 510 -1.55 9.68 5.37
N GLU A 511 -2.02 10.51 4.43
CA GLU A 511 -2.05 11.97 4.64
C GLU A 511 -2.94 12.41 5.80
N GLU A 512 -4.10 11.76 5.99
CA GLU A 512 -4.96 12.09 7.13
C GLU A 512 -4.34 11.65 8.46
N LEU A 513 -3.63 10.51 8.47
CA LEU A 513 -2.84 10.09 9.63
C LEU A 513 -1.73 11.11 9.92
N GLU A 514 -0.92 11.49 8.93
CA GLU A 514 0.12 12.51 9.05
C GLU A 514 -0.46 13.81 9.65
N LYS A 515 -1.56 14.31 9.10
CA LYS A 515 -2.25 15.52 9.58
C LYS A 515 -2.67 15.38 11.05
N SER A 516 -3.25 14.27 11.42
CA SER A 516 -3.70 14.01 12.79
C SER A 516 -2.52 13.95 13.77
N LEU A 517 -1.42 13.31 13.37
CA LEU A 517 -0.22 13.22 14.18
C LEU A 517 0.50 14.58 14.30
N LEU A 518 0.48 15.42 13.26
CA LEU A 518 1.05 16.77 13.31
C LEU A 518 0.32 17.68 14.29
N THR A 519 -0.99 17.50 14.46
CA THR A 519 -1.82 18.24 15.41
C THR A 519 -1.91 17.59 16.80
N PHE A 520 -1.30 16.43 16.99
CA PHE A 520 -1.30 15.74 18.27
C PHE A 520 -0.36 16.44 19.26
N GLU A 521 -0.91 16.86 20.39
CA GLU A 521 -0.19 17.62 21.43
C GLU A 521 0.66 16.74 22.35
N GLY A 522 0.40 15.42 22.40
CA GLY A 522 1.15 14.47 23.21
C GLY A 522 2.49 14.09 22.59
N ALA A 523 3.22 13.20 23.27
CA ALA A 523 4.47 12.65 22.74
C ALA A 523 4.22 11.54 21.72
N ILE A 524 5.14 11.36 20.77
CA ILE A 524 5.07 10.31 19.75
C ILE A 524 6.39 9.57 19.70
N VAL A 525 6.33 8.24 19.80
CA VAL A 525 7.43 7.32 19.44
C VAL A 525 7.01 6.58 18.18
N TYR A 526 7.86 6.56 17.17
CA TYR A 526 7.49 5.90 15.94
C TYR A 526 8.65 5.18 15.25
N VAL A 527 8.31 4.07 14.61
CA VAL A 527 9.13 3.37 13.63
C VAL A 527 8.46 3.51 12.29
N SER A 528 9.17 3.91 11.27
CA SER A 528 8.65 3.94 9.90
C SER A 528 9.77 3.84 8.89
N HIS A 529 9.47 3.18 7.77
CA HIS A 529 10.32 3.11 6.57
C HIS A 529 9.78 3.99 5.42
N ASP A 530 8.78 4.83 5.69
CA ASP A 530 8.28 5.85 4.76
C ASP A 530 9.07 7.16 4.96
N SER A 531 9.88 7.53 3.98
CA SER A 531 10.75 8.71 4.04
C SER A 531 9.97 10.02 4.16
N TYR A 532 8.81 10.12 3.51
CA TYR A 532 7.94 11.30 3.59
C TYR A 532 7.29 11.43 4.96
N PHE A 533 6.80 10.31 5.50
CA PHE A 533 6.25 10.28 6.85
C PHE A 533 7.30 10.73 7.87
N VAL A 534 8.51 10.17 7.80
CA VAL A 534 9.62 10.54 8.69
C VAL A 534 10.00 12.01 8.53
N ALA A 535 10.12 12.52 7.30
CA ALA A 535 10.44 13.93 7.06
C ALA A 535 9.37 14.90 7.58
N LYS A 536 8.08 14.54 7.50
CA LYS A 536 6.98 15.36 8.02
C LYS A 536 6.88 15.33 9.55
N MET A 537 7.17 14.18 10.16
CA MET A 537 7.03 14.02 11.61
C MET A 537 8.10 14.78 12.39
N ASP A 538 9.26 15.04 11.81
CA ASP A 538 10.37 15.84 12.34
C ASP A 538 10.62 15.63 13.85
N GLY A 539 11.41 14.63 14.21
CA GLY A 539 11.66 14.26 15.60
C GLY A 539 13.12 13.91 15.87
N GLU A 540 13.46 13.80 17.16
CA GLU A 540 14.76 13.26 17.56
C GLU A 540 14.92 11.83 17.04
N THR A 541 16.11 11.49 16.56
CA THR A 541 16.39 10.16 16.02
C THR A 541 17.19 9.33 17.00
N LEU A 542 16.63 8.21 17.44
CA LEU A 542 17.32 7.16 18.18
C LEU A 542 17.77 6.07 17.22
N LEU A 543 19.07 5.93 17.01
CA LEU A 543 19.64 4.87 16.17
C LEU A 543 19.80 3.59 16.98
N ILE A 544 19.14 2.52 16.57
CA ILE A 544 19.33 1.16 17.09
C ILE A 544 20.22 0.42 16.07
N ALA A 545 21.47 0.18 16.47
CA ALA A 545 22.42 -0.64 15.74
C ALA A 545 22.61 -1.98 16.45
N ALA A 546 22.55 -3.07 15.68
CA ALA A 546 22.81 -4.42 16.16
C ALA A 546 24.30 -4.61 16.48
#